data_a06b7a6a906fd8ca5caff7ae101f4130
#
_entry.id   a06b7a6a906fd8ca5caff7ae101f4130
#
_cell.length_a   1.000
_cell.length_b   1.000
_cell.length_c   1.000
_cell.angle_alpha   90.00
_cell.angle_beta   90.00
_cell.angle_gamma   90.00
#
_symmetry.space_group_name_H-M   'P 1'
#
loop_
_entity.id
_entity.type
_entity.pdbx_description
1 polymer ?
#
loop_
_entity_poly.entity_id
_entity_poly.type
_entity_poly.pdbx_seq_one_letter_code
_entity_poly.pdbx_strand_id
1 'polypeptide(L)'
;MTTREWLPLIGLTVSAFLVNTSEFIPVGLLTDIAKSLGVTEAKAGILITGYSWTVTLFSLPLMLVFSRMRPRKLLLLTLFVFSLGQFLSVIAPGYAFLMIARICVASSHCIFWSIASPLAVRVVSRKHRSLTLSAIVTGTSVAMVAGMSLGRLIGLQIGWRMTFMCVASVAVLTLVYLTAVFQNLSSGAAFSVKNMPELLRNRRLMLIYVICALWATAYYTGYGYIEPFLRRVANFPDGTVTIVLMLFGGAGLVGSMLFYRFYDFHRHAFLCSTLALISAALLMLRVSASGAATVTGVCIAWGIAVLAFNVSFQSLRQDVGTLFGGIVCTNAGIGNIGYAGSFFSVAALIICFFFLSASVPGENAEH
;
A
#
# COMPACT_ATOMS: atom_id res chain seq x y z
N MET A 1 19.03 -10.15 -20.54
CA MET A 1 18.29 -8.91 -20.87
C MET A 1 19.21 -7.96 -21.59
N THR A 2 18.74 -7.33 -22.63
CA THR A 2 19.47 -6.27 -23.34
C THR A 2 19.35 -4.95 -22.60
N THR A 3 20.26 -3.99 -22.85
CA THR A 3 20.17 -2.64 -22.28
C THR A 3 18.83 -1.97 -22.60
N ARG A 4 18.26 -2.22 -23.78
CA ARG A 4 16.94 -1.73 -24.20
C ARG A 4 15.76 -2.26 -23.37
N GLU A 5 15.92 -3.42 -22.72
CA GLU A 5 14.92 -4.00 -21.83
C GLU A 5 15.12 -3.52 -20.38
N TRP A 6 16.37 -3.38 -19.93
CA TRP A 6 16.68 -2.94 -18.57
C TRP A 6 16.30 -1.48 -18.29
N LEU A 7 16.59 -0.58 -19.20
CA LEU A 7 16.36 0.85 -18.99
C LEU A 7 14.86 1.17 -18.68
N PRO A 8 13.88 0.75 -19.50
CA PRO A 8 12.47 0.97 -19.16
C PRO A 8 12.05 0.29 -17.86
N LEU A 9 12.59 -0.90 -17.57
CA LEU A 9 12.26 -1.65 -16.36
C LEU A 9 12.74 -0.92 -15.10
N ILE A 10 13.96 -0.38 -15.09
CA ILE A 10 14.47 0.44 -13.99
C ILE A 10 13.53 1.63 -13.74
N GLY A 11 13.14 2.34 -14.80
CA GLY A 11 12.22 3.47 -14.66
C GLY A 11 10.86 3.08 -14.09
N LEU A 12 10.30 1.93 -14.49
CA LEU A 12 9.05 1.41 -13.94
C LEU A 12 9.21 0.98 -12.46
N THR A 13 10.33 0.35 -12.10
CA THR A 13 10.64 -0.06 -10.72
C THR A 13 10.79 1.16 -9.80
N VAL A 14 11.52 2.19 -10.26
CA VAL A 14 11.63 3.47 -9.53
C VAL A 14 10.27 4.16 -9.41
N SER A 15 9.45 4.14 -10.47
CA SER A 15 8.09 4.67 -10.42
C SER A 15 7.23 3.92 -9.39
N ALA A 16 7.31 2.58 -9.32
CA ALA A 16 6.61 1.79 -8.31
C ALA A 16 7.08 2.15 -6.89
N PHE A 17 8.38 2.31 -6.69
CA PHE A 17 8.94 2.80 -5.42
C PHE A 17 8.38 4.17 -5.04
N LEU A 18 8.38 5.14 -5.94
CA LEU A 18 7.92 6.52 -5.68
C LEU A 18 6.42 6.57 -5.35
N VAL A 19 5.61 5.85 -6.12
CA VAL A 19 4.15 5.82 -5.96
C VAL A 19 3.79 5.25 -4.60
N ASN A 20 4.39 4.14 -4.18
CA ASN A 20 4.16 3.57 -2.85
C ASN A 20 4.76 4.42 -1.73
N THR A 21 5.97 4.95 -1.89
CA THR A 21 6.57 5.86 -0.90
C THR A 21 5.65 7.04 -0.62
N SER A 22 5.11 7.68 -1.66
CA SER A 22 4.18 8.79 -1.51
C SER A 22 2.90 8.42 -0.76
N GLU A 23 2.41 7.20 -0.94
CA GLU A 23 1.25 6.69 -0.22
C GLU A 23 1.50 6.63 1.30
N PHE A 24 2.67 6.12 1.71
CA PHE A 24 2.99 5.85 3.11
C PHE A 24 3.57 7.06 3.87
N ILE A 25 4.08 8.09 3.21
CA ILE A 25 4.64 9.30 3.85
C ILE A 25 3.68 9.90 4.89
N PRO A 26 2.38 10.15 4.60
CA PRO A 26 1.48 10.74 5.59
C PRO A 26 1.28 9.88 6.84
N VAL A 27 1.42 8.55 6.73
CA VAL A 27 1.33 7.63 7.88
C VAL A 27 2.48 7.87 8.85
N GLY A 28 3.71 8.03 8.32
CA GLY A 28 4.90 8.25 9.13
C GLY A 28 5.04 9.67 9.70
N LEU A 29 4.29 10.64 9.17
CA LEU A 29 4.37 12.06 9.53
C LEU A 29 3.01 12.64 9.95
N LEU A 30 2.07 11.78 10.37
CA LEU A 30 0.69 12.17 10.61
C LEU A 30 0.56 13.28 11.66
N THR A 31 1.25 13.11 12.80
CA THR A 31 1.26 14.10 13.89
C THR A 31 1.88 15.43 13.45
N ASP A 32 2.97 15.39 12.68
CA ASP A 32 3.67 16.61 12.24
C ASP A 32 2.85 17.38 11.19
N ILE A 33 2.18 16.68 10.27
CA ILE A 33 1.23 17.28 9.31
C ILE A 33 0.05 17.90 10.07
N ALA A 34 -0.56 17.18 11.04
CA ALA A 34 -1.67 17.66 11.82
C ALA A 34 -1.32 18.95 12.58
N LYS A 35 -0.17 18.93 13.28
CA LYS A 35 0.36 20.09 14.03
C LYS A 35 0.62 21.29 13.13
N SER A 36 1.27 21.07 11.98
CA SER A 36 1.62 22.13 11.02
C SER A 36 0.40 22.81 10.40
N LEU A 37 -0.69 22.05 10.18
CA LEU A 37 -1.93 22.55 9.57
C LEU A 37 -2.99 22.98 10.61
N GLY A 38 -2.69 22.88 11.91
CA GLY A 38 -3.61 23.26 12.98
C GLY A 38 -4.88 22.38 13.04
N VAL A 39 -4.76 21.09 12.69
CA VAL A 39 -5.87 20.13 12.69
C VAL A 39 -5.61 18.97 13.65
N THR A 40 -6.68 18.24 13.99
CA THR A 40 -6.54 17.00 14.78
C THR A 40 -5.89 15.88 13.95
N GLU A 41 -5.25 14.91 14.60
CA GLU A 41 -4.71 13.72 13.93
C GLU A 41 -5.79 12.91 13.22
N ALA A 42 -7.00 12.83 13.80
CA ALA A 42 -8.13 12.21 13.14
C ALA A 42 -8.48 12.92 11.82
N LYS A 43 -8.49 14.26 11.80
CA LYS A 43 -8.70 15.03 10.57
C LYS A 43 -7.56 14.89 9.59
N ALA A 44 -6.31 14.84 10.05
CA ALA A 44 -5.17 14.55 9.19
C ALA A 44 -5.23 13.13 8.61
N GLY A 45 -5.71 12.15 9.37
CA GLY A 45 -5.96 10.77 8.91
C GLY A 45 -6.92 10.68 7.72
N ILE A 46 -7.85 11.66 7.56
CA ILE A 46 -8.74 11.72 6.39
C ILE A 46 -7.93 11.95 5.09
N LEU A 47 -6.70 12.51 5.14
CA LEU A 47 -5.83 12.60 3.96
C LEU A 47 -5.46 11.20 3.44
N ILE A 48 -5.26 10.24 4.34
CA ILE A 48 -4.96 8.83 3.99
C ILE A 48 -6.23 8.16 3.46
N THR A 49 -7.35 8.34 4.17
CA THR A 49 -8.65 7.80 3.76
C THR A 49 -9.11 8.37 2.41
N GLY A 50 -9.02 9.68 2.23
CA GLY A 50 -9.40 10.35 0.96
C GLY A 50 -8.55 9.90 -0.22
N TYR A 51 -7.25 9.65 0.02
CA TYR A 51 -6.37 9.04 -0.95
C TYR A 51 -6.87 7.65 -1.36
N SER A 52 -7.13 6.78 -0.40
CA SER A 52 -7.59 5.41 -0.62
C SER A 52 -8.95 5.35 -1.32
N TRP A 53 -9.92 6.18 -0.90
CA TRP A 53 -11.21 6.32 -1.58
C TRP A 53 -11.05 6.78 -3.02
N THR A 54 -10.14 7.73 -3.28
CA THR A 54 -9.85 8.17 -4.65
C THR A 54 -9.33 7.01 -5.49
N VAL A 55 -8.37 6.23 -4.97
CA VAL A 55 -7.84 5.06 -5.69
C VAL A 55 -8.96 4.08 -6.02
N THR A 56 -9.82 3.76 -5.08
CA THR A 56 -10.92 2.79 -5.30
C THR A 56 -11.96 3.29 -6.28
N LEU A 57 -12.49 4.50 -6.05
CA LEU A 57 -13.59 5.03 -6.84
C LEU A 57 -13.17 5.41 -8.26
N PHE A 58 -11.94 5.91 -8.43
CA PHE A 58 -11.47 6.40 -9.72
C PHE A 58 -10.68 5.39 -10.55
N SER A 59 -10.25 4.27 -9.97
CA SER A 59 -9.44 3.26 -10.68
C SER A 59 -10.14 2.78 -11.96
N LEU A 60 -11.37 2.30 -11.86
CA LEU A 60 -12.13 1.82 -13.01
C LEU A 60 -12.54 2.94 -13.96
N PRO A 61 -13.17 4.05 -13.53
CA PRO A 61 -13.54 5.16 -14.42
C PRO A 61 -12.35 5.73 -15.20
N LEU A 62 -11.22 6.01 -14.53
CA LEU A 62 -10.05 6.56 -15.21
C LEU A 62 -9.45 5.58 -16.20
N MET A 63 -9.40 4.28 -15.87
CA MET A 63 -8.95 3.26 -16.82
C MET A 63 -9.84 3.17 -18.05
N LEU A 64 -11.17 3.33 -17.91
CA LEU A 64 -12.09 3.35 -19.04
C LEU A 64 -11.86 4.59 -19.93
N VAL A 65 -11.73 5.76 -19.32
CA VAL A 65 -11.47 7.03 -20.03
C VAL A 65 -10.16 6.95 -20.82
N PHE A 66 -9.09 6.43 -20.19
CA PHE A 66 -7.76 6.40 -20.79
C PHE A 66 -7.44 5.09 -21.53
N SER A 67 -8.35 4.12 -21.59
CA SER A 67 -8.15 2.79 -22.21
C SER A 67 -7.68 2.83 -23.66
N ARG A 68 -8.05 3.87 -24.43
CA ARG A 68 -7.67 4.08 -25.83
C ARG A 68 -6.34 4.82 -26.01
N MET A 69 -5.77 5.33 -24.93
CA MET A 69 -4.51 6.10 -25.01
C MET A 69 -3.34 5.15 -25.27
N ARG A 70 -2.35 5.62 -26.04
CA ARG A 70 -1.09 4.88 -26.26
C ARG A 70 -0.38 4.66 -24.93
N PRO A 71 0.08 3.43 -24.62
CA PRO A 71 0.63 3.07 -23.31
C PRO A 71 1.76 3.98 -22.80
N ARG A 72 2.69 4.37 -23.72
CA ARG A 72 3.75 5.33 -23.40
C ARG A 72 3.20 6.69 -22.98
N LYS A 73 2.24 7.23 -23.75
CA LYS A 73 1.63 8.52 -23.41
C LYS A 73 0.91 8.48 -22.10
N LEU A 74 0.22 7.39 -21.81
CA LEU A 74 -0.51 7.20 -20.56
C LEU A 74 0.47 7.12 -19.36
N LEU A 75 1.56 6.36 -19.48
CA LEU A 75 2.58 6.28 -18.42
C LEU A 75 3.21 7.66 -18.13
N LEU A 76 3.59 8.39 -19.17
CA LEU A 76 4.21 9.71 -19.00
C LEU A 76 3.22 10.73 -18.42
N LEU A 77 1.97 10.72 -18.86
CA LEU A 77 0.90 11.55 -18.29
C LEU A 77 0.68 11.22 -16.81
N THR A 78 0.63 9.93 -16.47
CA THR A 78 0.49 9.47 -15.08
C THR A 78 1.61 10.00 -14.18
N LEU A 79 2.86 9.89 -14.63
CA LEU A 79 4.00 10.39 -13.88
C LEU A 79 4.05 11.92 -13.82
N PHE A 80 3.60 12.60 -14.86
CA PHE A 80 3.48 14.06 -14.86
C PHE A 80 2.45 14.52 -13.81
N VAL A 81 1.24 13.92 -13.81
CA VAL A 81 0.18 14.24 -12.84
C VAL A 81 0.63 13.89 -11.42
N PHE A 82 1.34 12.77 -11.25
CA PHE A 82 1.95 12.39 -9.97
C PHE A 82 2.93 13.46 -9.47
N SER A 83 3.88 13.86 -10.30
CA SER A 83 4.88 14.88 -9.97
C SER A 83 4.23 16.22 -9.64
N LEU A 84 3.24 16.64 -10.42
CA LEU A 84 2.47 17.85 -10.19
C LEU A 84 1.73 17.79 -8.84
N GLY A 85 1.06 16.69 -8.53
CA GLY A 85 0.36 16.50 -7.26
C GLY A 85 1.30 16.49 -6.06
N GLN A 86 2.50 15.94 -6.20
CA GLN A 86 3.54 16.02 -5.16
C GLN A 86 3.98 17.45 -4.94
N PHE A 87 4.26 18.18 -6.02
CA PHE A 87 4.65 19.59 -5.94
C PHE A 87 3.55 20.47 -5.32
N LEU A 88 2.29 20.25 -5.70
CA LEU A 88 1.14 20.91 -5.07
C LEU A 88 1.06 20.61 -3.56
N SER A 89 1.44 19.41 -3.13
CA SER A 89 1.51 19.06 -1.70
C SER A 89 2.57 19.86 -0.94
N VAL A 90 3.69 20.22 -1.59
CA VAL A 90 4.75 21.06 -1.00
C VAL A 90 4.25 22.47 -0.71
N ILE A 91 3.59 23.08 -1.68
CA ILE A 91 3.13 24.48 -1.60
C ILE A 91 1.79 24.63 -0.91
N ALA A 92 1.19 23.56 -0.41
CA ALA A 92 -0.13 23.56 0.19
C ALA A 92 -0.22 24.55 1.38
N PRO A 93 -1.03 25.62 1.28
CA PRO A 93 -1.17 26.62 2.35
C PRO A 93 -2.05 26.13 3.50
N GLY A 94 -2.86 25.08 3.27
CA GLY A 94 -3.80 24.56 4.25
C GLY A 94 -4.30 23.17 3.89
N TYR A 95 -5.11 22.62 4.82
CA TYR A 95 -5.61 21.25 4.76
C TYR A 95 -6.40 20.93 3.49
N ALA A 96 -7.33 21.79 3.09
CA ALA A 96 -8.18 21.57 1.91
C ALA A 96 -7.35 21.49 0.62
N PHE A 97 -6.36 22.36 0.47
CA PHE A 97 -5.46 22.35 -0.69
C PHE A 97 -4.60 21.09 -0.72
N LEU A 98 -4.07 20.68 0.44
CA LEU A 98 -3.32 19.44 0.56
C LEU A 98 -4.20 18.24 0.20
N MET A 99 -5.48 18.22 0.59
CA MET A 99 -6.43 17.16 0.22
C MET A 99 -6.59 17.06 -1.31
N ILE A 100 -6.77 18.20 -1.99
CA ILE A 100 -6.88 18.25 -3.46
C ILE A 100 -5.59 17.71 -4.11
N ALA A 101 -4.44 18.15 -3.62
CA ALA A 101 -3.15 17.65 -4.09
C ALA A 101 -3.03 16.12 -3.91
N ARG A 102 -3.47 15.58 -2.75
CA ARG A 102 -3.47 14.14 -2.48
C ARG A 102 -4.43 13.36 -3.38
N ILE A 103 -5.60 13.92 -3.70
CA ILE A 103 -6.54 13.34 -4.68
C ILE A 103 -5.90 13.28 -6.07
N CYS A 104 -5.18 14.31 -6.47
CA CYS A 104 -4.44 14.33 -7.74
C CYS A 104 -3.37 13.21 -7.78
N VAL A 105 -2.57 13.06 -6.71
CA VAL A 105 -1.59 11.98 -6.58
C VAL A 105 -2.25 10.61 -6.60
N ALA A 106 -3.36 10.43 -5.87
CA ALA A 106 -4.11 9.17 -5.82
C ALA A 106 -4.68 8.77 -7.19
N SER A 107 -5.16 9.75 -7.96
CA SER A 107 -5.65 9.53 -9.33
C SER A 107 -4.55 9.01 -10.25
N SER A 108 -3.33 9.50 -10.12
CA SER A 108 -2.19 8.96 -10.86
C SER A 108 -1.74 7.60 -10.35
N HIS A 109 -1.79 7.36 -9.04
CA HIS A 109 -1.47 6.07 -8.41
C HIS A 109 -2.35 4.93 -8.97
N CYS A 110 -3.67 5.12 -9.04
CA CYS A 110 -4.58 4.09 -9.52
C CYS A 110 -4.34 3.77 -11.02
N ILE A 111 -4.07 4.77 -11.87
CA ILE A 111 -3.72 4.54 -13.27
C ILE A 111 -2.38 3.81 -13.37
N PHE A 112 -1.36 4.23 -12.60
CA PHE A 112 -0.05 3.60 -12.59
C PHE A 112 -0.14 2.09 -12.33
N TRP A 113 -0.83 1.67 -11.28
CA TRP A 113 -0.95 0.25 -10.95
C TRP A 113 -1.76 -0.55 -11.97
N SER A 114 -2.72 0.10 -12.63
CA SER A 114 -3.48 -0.54 -13.71
C SER A 114 -2.62 -0.85 -14.95
N ILE A 115 -1.56 -0.07 -15.20
CA ILE A 115 -0.73 -0.21 -16.40
C ILE A 115 0.68 -0.75 -16.14
N ALA A 116 1.22 -0.64 -14.92
CA ALA A 116 2.62 -0.96 -14.61
C ALA A 116 3.00 -2.40 -14.99
N SER A 117 2.26 -3.40 -14.48
CA SER A 117 2.53 -4.81 -14.77
C SER A 117 2.34 -5.17 -16.26
N PRO A 118 1.24 -4.79 -16.93
CA PRO A 118 1.10 -4.98 -18.36
C PRO A 118 2.21 -4.32 -19.19
N LEU A 119 2.63 -3.10 -18.85
CA LEU A 119 3.71 -2.41 -19.55
C LEU A 119 5.05 -3.11 -19.36
N ALA A 120 5.38 -3.46 -18.12
CA ALA A 120 6.62 -4.12 -17.79
C ALA A 120 6.80 -5.43 -18.57
N VAL A 121 5.76 -6.25 -18.66
CA VAL A 121 5.78 -7.51 -19.43
C VAL A 121 5.92 -7.29 -20.93
N ARG A 122 5.49 -6.11 -21.46
CA ARG A 122 5.56 -5.79 -22.89
C ARG A 122 6.89 -5.19 -23.32
N VAL A 123 7.66 -4.59 -22.44
CA VAL A 123 8.99 -4.01 -22.74
C VAL A 123 10.12 -5.05 -22.68
N VAL A 124 9.83 -6.27 -22.23
CA VAL A 124 10.82 -7.35 -22.03
C VAL A 124 10.45 -8.59 -22.85
N SER A 125 11.45 -9.35 -23.22
CA SER A 125 11.25 -10.65 -23.91
C SER A 125 10.52 -11.65 -23.00
N ARG A 126 9.78 -12.59 -23.62
CA ARG A 126 8.97 -13.61 -22.89
C ARG A 126 9.77 -14.36 -21.83
N LYS A 127 11.06 -14.61 -22.07
CA LYS A 127 11.98 -15.33 -21.17
C LYS A 127 12.19 -14.62 -19.82
N HIS A 128 12.05 -13.29 -19.76
CA HIS A 128 12.38 -12.47 -18.58
C HIS A 128 11.15 -11.86 -17.87
N ARG A 129 9.94 -12.31 -18.20
CA ARG A 129 8.69 -11.78 -17.62
C ARG A 129 8.62 -11.92 -16.10
N SER A 130 9.04 -13.07 -15.58
CA SER A 130 9.05 -13.31 -14.13
C SER A 130 9.98 -12.33 -13.41
N LEU A 131 11.20 -12.15 -13.91
CA LEU A 131 12.18 -11.19 -13.35
C LEU A 131 11.61 -9.75 -13.39
N THR A 132 10.90 -9.41 -14.45
CA THR A 132 10.30 -8.08 -14.63
C THR A 132 9.23 -7.79 -13.60
N LEU A 133 8.32 -8.74 -13.37
CA LEU A 133 7.30 -8.61 -12.34
C LEU A 133 7.93 -8.56 -10.93
N SER A 134 8.95 -9.37 -10.69
CA SER A 134 9.71 -9.35 -9.44
C SER A 134 10.38 -7.99 -9.20
N ALA A 135 10.93 -7.34 -10.22
CA ALA A 135 11.55 -6.03 -10.09
C ALA A 135 10.54 -4.95 -9.63
N ILE A 136 9.31 -4.95 -10.17
CA ILE A 136 8.24 -4.02 -9.73
C ILE A 136 7.86 -4.31 -8.27
N VAL A 137 7.68 -5.58 -7.91
CA VAL A 137 7.38 -5.98 -6.52
C VAL A 137 8.52 -5.59 -5.57
N THR A 138 9.77 -5.73 -6.00
CA THR A 138 10.93 -5.25 -5.24
C THR A 138 10.86 -3.74 -5.01
N GLY A 139 10.51 -2.94 -6.02
CA GLY A 139 10.31 -1.50 -5.87
C GLY A 139 9.27 -1.17 -4.79
N THR A 140 8.15 -1.89 -4.78
CA THR A 140 7.11 -1.77 -3.73
C THR A 140 7.63 -2.15 -2.35
N SER A 141 8.32 -3.28 -2.23
CA SER A 141 8.86 -3.75 -0.95
C SER A 141 9.90 -2.80 -0.37
N VAL A 142 10.79 -2.28 -1.22
CA VAL A 142 11.76 -1.26 -0.81
C VAL A 142 11.07 0.03 -0.38
N ALA A 143 9.97 0.43 -1.02
CA ALA A 143 9.18 1.59 -0.62
C ALA A 143 8.56 1.41 0.78
N MET A 144 8.04 0.23 1.09
CA MET A 144 7.47 -0.07 2.41
C MET A 144 8.53 -0.01 3.52
N VAL A 145 9.75 -0.50 3.26
CA VAL A 145 10.84 -0.53 4.24
C VAL A 145 11.54 0.82 4.34
N ALA A 146 12.03 1.32 3.23
CA ALA A 146 12.89 2.49 3.18
C ALA A 146 12.11 3.78 2.89
N GLY A 147 11.06 3.73 2.07
CA GLY A 147 10.34 4.91 1.61
C GLY A 147 9.68 5.69 2.75
N MET A 148 8.89 5.01 3.59
CA MET A 148 8.25 5.63 4.74
C MET A 148 9.28 6.12 5.77
N SER A 149 10.29 5.31 6.06
CA SER A 149 11.30 5.61 7.08
C SER A 149 12.21 6.77 6.66
N LEU A 150 12.68 6.77 5.41
CA LEU A 150 13.44 7.90 4.85
C LEU A 150 12.57 9.15 4.77
N GLY A 151 11.30 8.99 4.36
CA GLY A 151 10.34 10.09 4.34
C GLY A 151 10.16 10.71 5.71
N ARG A 152 10.06 9.88 6.77
CA ARG A 152 9.96 10.35 8.16
C ARG A 152 11.26 11.03 8.61
N LEU A 153 12.43 10.45 8.35
CA LEU A 153 13.72 11.07 8.71
C LEU A 153 13.86 12.47 8.09
N ILE A 154 13.59 12.59 6.80
CA ILE A 154 13.59 13.89 6.10
C ILE A 154 12.57 14.84 6.74
N GLY A 155 11.35 14.35 6.98
CA GLY A 155 10.28 15.17 7.52
C GLY A 155 10.56 15.70 8.94
N LEU A 156 11.20 14.92 9.79
CA LEU A 156 11.59 15.33 11.14
C LEU A 156 12.74 16.35 11.14
N GLN A 157 13.68 16.24 10.19
CA GLN A 157 14.85 17.13 10.15
C GLN A 157 14.56 18.47 9.48
N ILE A 158 13.88 18.46 8.33
CA ILE A 158 13.69 19.64 7.47
C ILE A 158 12.22 19.91 7.12
N GLY A 159 11.30 19.19 7.76
CA GLY A 159 9.85 19.38 7.63
C GLY A 159 9.20 18.47 6.58
N TRP A 160 7.94 18.10 6.84
CA TRP A 160 7.16 17.16 6.03
C TRP A 160 6.98 17.61 4.56
N ARG A 161 6.95 18.93 4.30
CA ARG A 161 6.89 19.48 2.93
C ARG A 161 8.10 19.08 2.10
N MET A 162 9.28 19.07 2.70
CA MET A 162 10.52 18.69 2.02
C MET A 162 10.55 17.21 1.65
N THR A 163 9.87 16.36 2.41
CA THR A 163 9.69 14.95 2.00
C THR A 163 8.93 14.84 0.69
N PHE A 164 7.82 15.59 0.54
CA PHE A 164 7.08 15.63 -0.73
C PHE A 164 7.90 16.26 -1.86
N MET A 165 8.74 17.27 -1.55
CA MET A 165 9.64 17.88 -2.54
C MET A 165 10.67 16.86 -3.05
N CYS A 166 11.29 16.07 -2.18
CA CYS A 166 12.22 15.02 -2.60
C CYS A 166 11.53 14.01 -3.53
N VAL A 167 10.31 13.55 -3.18
CA VAL A 167 9.55 12.64 -4.04
C VAL A 167 9.21 13.31 -5.38
N ALA A 168 8.78 14.58 -5.37
CA ALA A 168 8.48 15.34 -6.58
C ALA A 168 9.70 15.42 -7.50
N SER A 169 10.86 15.76 -6.94
CA SER A 169 12.12 15.90 -7.69
C SER A 169 12.53 14.58 -8.35
N VAL A 170 12.51 13.48 -7.58
CA VAL A 170 12.85 12.14 -8.13
C VAL A 170 11.80 11.71 -9.17
N ALA A 171 10.51 12.05 -8.98
CA ALA A 171 9.46 11.75 -9.94
C ALA A 171 9.64 12.50 -11.26
N VAL A 172 10.02 13.78 -11.21
CA VAL A 172 10.36 14.57 -12.42
C VAL A 172 11.58 13.97 -13.13
N LEU A 173 12.64 13.62 -12.40
CA LEU A 173 13.81 12.96 -12.98
C LEU A 173 13.44 11.62 -13.64
N THR A 174 12.58 10.84 -13.00
CA THR A 174 12.08 9.56 -13.55
C THR A 174 11.20 9.78 -14.78
N LEU A 175 10.37 10.83 -14.78
CA LEU A 175 9.57 11.22 -15.93
C LEU A 175 10.47 11.58 -17.12
N VAL A 176 11.48 12.46 -16.93
CA VAL A 176 12.44 12.85 -17.96
C VAL A 176 13.19 11.62 -18.47
N TYR A 177 13.69 10.78 -17.57
CA TYR A 177 14.35 9.53 -17.92
C TYR A 177 13.48 8.62 -18.81
N LEU A 178 12.21 8.40 -18.41
CA LEU A 178 11.29 7.55 -19.18
C LEU A 178 10.86 8.17 -20.50
N THR A 179 10.87 9.50 -20.65
CA THR A 179 10.66 10.12 -21.97
C THR A 179 11.75 9.73 -22.97
N ALA A 180 12.98 9.55 -22.51
CA ALA A 180 14.11 9.18 -23.34
C ALA A 180 14.18 7.68 -23.65
N VAL A 181 13.90 6.83 -22.65
CA VAL A 181 14.18 5.38 -22.76
C VAL A 181 12.95 4.52 -23.07
N PHE A 182 11.72 4.99 -22.77
CA PHE A 182 10.51 4.18 -22.93
C PHE A 182 10.07 4.12 -24.39
N GLN A 183 9.95 2.90 -24.92
CA GLN A 183 9.61 2.66 -26.33
C GLN A 183 8.14 2.98 -26.63
N ASN A 184 7.84 3.29 -27.91
CA ASN A 184 6.46 3.39 -28.37
C ASN A 184 5.87 1.99 -28.52
N LEU A 185 4.95 1.64 -27.65
CA LEU A 185 4.20 0.39 -27.72
C LEU A 185 2.89 0.63 -28.45
N SER A 186 2.46 -0.34 -29.26
CA SER A 186 1.12 -0.34 -29.86
C SER A 186 0.04 -0.37 -28.79
N SER A 187 -1.09 0.28 -29.04
CA SER A 187 -2.25 0.16 -28.15
C SER A 187 -2.69 -1.30 -28.08
N GLY A 188 -2.90 -1.82 -26.87
CA GLY A 188 -3.49 -3.14 -26.64
C GLY A 188 -5.00 -3.11 -26.88
N ALA A 189 -5.65 -4.26 -26.75
CA ALA A 189 -7.11 -4.33 -26.71
C ALA A 189 -7.65 -3.44 -25.59
N ALA A 190 -8.65 -2.62 -25.90
CA ALA A 190 -9.31 -1.78 -24.90
C ALA A 190 -9.96 -2.66 -23.82
N PHE A 191 -9.91 -2.20 -22.56
CA PHE A 191 -10.58 -2.87 -21.45
C PHE A 191 -12.10 -2.91 -21.73
N SER A 192 -12.70 -4.11 -21.62
CA SER A 192 -14.14 -4.30 -21.84
C SER A 192 -14.87 -4.57 -20.54
N VAL A 193 -15.88 -3.76 -20.25
CA VAL A 193 -16.76 -3.90 -19.06
C VAL A 193 -17.80 -5.01 -19.23
N LYS A 194 -17.93 -5.57 -20.44
CA LYS A 194 -19.01 -6.54 -20.76
C LYS A 194 -19.02 -7.79 -19.87
N ASN A 195 -17.85 -8.21 -19.38
CA ASN A 195 -17.72 -9.42 -18.55
C ASN A 195 -17.85 -9.13 -17.04
N MET A 196 -18.04 -7.88 -16.63
CA MET A 196 -18.14 -7.50 -15.23
C MET A 196 -19.29 -8.15 -14.47
N PRO A 197 -20.52 -8.25 -15.04
CA PRO A 197 -21.64 -8.92 -14.35
C PRO A 197 -21.37 -10.40 -14.07
N GLU A 198 -20.65 -11.09 -14.96
CA GLU A 198 -20.28 -12.50 -14.80
C GLU A 198 -19.27 -12.68 -13.65
N LEU A 199 -18.27 -11.78 -13.54
CA LEU A 199 -17.32 -11.77 -12.44
C LEU A 199 -18.00 -11.54 -11.09
N LEU A 200 -18.96 -10.61 -11.01
CA LEU A 200 -19.72 -10.32 -9.80
C LEU A 200 -20.64 -11.47 -9.34
N ARG A 201 -21.05 -12.35 -10.27
CA ARG A 201 -21.83 -13.55 -9.96
C ARG A 201 -20.99 -14.70 -9.43
N ASN A 202 -19.67 -14.64 -9.55
CA ASN A 202 -18.77 -15.67 -9.07
C ASN A 202 -18.62 -15.59 -7.54
N ARG A 203 -19.32 -16.47 -6.81
CA ARG A 203 -19.34 -16.50 -5.35
C ARG A 203 -17.94 -16.63 -4.73
N ARG A 204 -17.05 -17.44 -5.33
CA ARG A 204 -15.68 -17.62 -4.83
C ARG A 204 -14.87 -16.32 -4.92
N LEU A 205 -14.98 -15.63 -6.05
CA LEU A 205 -14.32 -14.34 -6.28
C LEU A 205 -14.84 -13.28 -5.30
N MET A 206 -16.16 -13.23 -5.07
CA MET A 206 -16.76 -12.29 -4.12
C MET A 206 -16.30 -12.55 -2.68
N LEU A 207 -16.18 -13.81 -2.27
CA LEU A 207 -15.64 -14.16 -0.93
C LEU A 207 -14.19 -13.69 -0.77
N ILE A 208 -13.34 -13.87 -1.78
CA ILE A 208 -11.96 -13.38 -1.78
C ILE A 208 -11.96 -11.86 -1.61
N TYR A 209 -12.82 -11.13 -2.31
CA TYR A 209 -12.92 -9.67 -2.18
C TYR A 209 -13.37 -9.24 -0.78
N VAL A 210 -14.33 -9.93 -0.18
CA VAL A 210 -14.78 -9.66 1.20
C VAL A 210 -13.64 -9.88 2.20
N ILE A 211 -12.90 -10.98 2.10
CA ILE A 211 -11.74 -11.27 2.97
C ILE A 211 -10.67 -10.17 2.80
N CYS A 212 -10.37 -9.77 1.56
CA CYS A 212 -9.44 -8.69 1.30
C CYS A 212 -9.89 -7.36 1.90
N ALA A 213 -11.18 -7.02 1.79
CA ALA A 213 -11.74 -5.80 2.36
C ALA A 213 -11.65 -5.80 3.88
N LEU A 214 -12.02 -6.90 4.54
CA LEU A 214 -11.92 -7.04 5.99
C LEU A 214 -10.46 -6.97 6.48
N TRP A 215 -9.55 -7.66 5.78
CA TRP A 215 -8.13 -7.59 6.08
C TRP A 215 -7.56 -6.17 5.90
N ALA A 216 -7.90 -5.51 4.80
CA ALA A 216 -7.46 -4.14 4.55
C ALA A 216 -7.99 -3.18 5.63
N THR A 217 -9.27 -3.34 6.02
CA THR A 217 -9.86 -2.58 7.12
C THR A 217 -9.10 -2.79 8.44
N ALA A 218 -8.81 -4.05 8.80
CA ALA A 218 -8.04 -4.37 10.00
C ALA A 218 -6.63 -3.74 9.95
N TYR A 219 -5.93 -3.91 8.84
CA TYR A 219 -4.59 -3.38 8.65
C TYR A 219 -4.54 -1.86 8.73
N TYR A 220 -5.33 -1.15 7.93
CA TYR A 220 -5.27 0.31 7.87
C TYR A 220 -5.86 0.99 9.10
N THR A 221 -6.78 0.35 9.83
CA THR A 221 -7.26 0.83 11.13
C THR A 221 -6.09 0.94 12.14
N GLY A 222 -5.23 -0.07 12.20
CA GLY A 222 -4.03 -0.04 13.06
C GLY A 222 -2.88 0.79 12.47
N TYR A 223 -2.51 0.48 11.24
CA TYR A 223 -1.33 1.03 10.59
C TYR A 223 -1.43 2.53 10.29
N GLY A 224 -2.61 3.01 9.90
CA GLY A 224 -2.82 4.43 9.62
C GLY A 224 -2.55 5.36 10.80
N TYR A 225 -2.61 4.83 12.02
CA TYR A 225 -2.38 5.57 13.27
C TYR A 225 -1.25 5.01 14.13
N ILE A 226 -0.39 4.15 13.57
CA ILE A 226 0.70 3.52 14.32
C ILE A 226 1.71 4.55 14.84
N GLU A 227 2.02 5.58 14.06
CA GLU A 227 2.94 6.64 14.45
C GLU A 227 2.43 7.43 15.68
N PRO A 228 1.21 8.00 15.68
CA PRO A 228 0.64 8.63 16.87
C PRO A 228 0.50 7.67 18.05
N PHE A 229 0.20 6.39 17.82
CA PHE A 229 0.13 5.39 18.88
C PHE A 229 1.49 5.19 19.56
N LEU A 230 2.57 5.01 18.81
CA LEU A 230 3.92 4.85 19.35
C LEU A 230 4.39 6.10 20.10
N ARG A 231 4.05 7.30 19.61
CA ARG A 231 4.43 8.56 20.29
C ARG A 231 3.64 8.82 21.57
N ARG A 232 2.31 8.65 21.55
CA ARG A 232 1.42 9.10 22.65
C ARG A 232 1.03 8.00 23.61
N VAL A 233 0.97 6.75 23.18
CA VAL A 233 0.56 5.63 24.02
C VAL A 233 1.76 4.86 24.54
N ALA A 234 2.73 4.55 23.67
CA ALA A 234 3.98 3.90 24.06
C ALA A 234 5.05 4.90 24.56
N ASN A 235 4.81 6.22 24.42
CA ASN A 235 5.71 7.30 24.81
C ASN A 235 7.12 7.19 24.21
N PHE A 236 7.22 6.77 22.95
CA PHE A 236 8.51 6.63 22.30
C PHE A 236 9.01 7.98 21.76
N PRO A 237 10.32 8.27 21.89
CA PRO A 237 10.95 9.38 21.22
C PRO A 237 10.96 9.15 19.71
N ASP A 238 11.00 10.24 18.92
CA ASP A 238 10.88 10.22 17.45
C ASP A 238 11.88 9.27 16.76
N GLY A 239 13.11 9.20 17.26
CA GLY A 239 14.11 8.26 16.74
C GLY A 239 13.70 6.80 16.90
N THR A 240 13.17 6.45 18.08
CA THR A 240 12.69 5.08 18.37
C THR A 240 11.47 4.75 17.51
N VAL A 241 10.52 5.67 17.35
CA VAL A 241 9.37 5.49 16.44
C VAL A 241 9.85 5.17 15.02
N THR A 242 10.84 5.93 14.52
CA THR A 242 11.41 5.70 13.19
C THR A 242 12.01 4.29 13.08
N ILE A 243 12.78 3.86 14.08
CA ILE A 243 13.39 2.51 14.11
C ILE A 243 12.30 1.42 14.12
N VAL A 244 11.26 1.57 14.93
CA VAL A 244 10.15 0.59 14.99
C VAL A 244 9.44 0.49 13.64
N LEU A 245 9.18 1.61 12.98
CA LEU A 245 8.55 1.63 11.64
C LEU A 245 9.48 1.02 10.57
N MET A 246 10.80 1.22 10.68
CA MET A 246 11.78 0.53 9.81
C MET A 246 11.77 -0.97 10.04
N LEU A 247 11.76 -1.40 11.30
CA LEU A 247 11.71 -2.83 11.66
C LEU A 247 10.41 -3.47 11.22
N PHE A 248 9.27 -2.79 11.35
CA PHE A 248 7.97 -3.23 10.84
C PHE A 248 8.03 -3.49 9.32
N GLY A 249 8.50 -2.52 8.55
CA GLY A 249 8.66 -2.65 7.10
C GLY A 249 9.67 -3.74 6.71
N GLY A 250 10.85 -3.74 7.36
CA GLY A 250 11.91 -4.73 7.13
C GLY A 250 11.49 -6.17 7.45
N ALA A 251 10.74 -6.35 8.54
CA ALA A 251 10.17 -7.64 8.91
C ALA A 251 9.24 -8.22 7.84
N GLY A 252 8.60 -7.36 7.06
CA GLY A 252 7.78 -7.78 5.92
C GLY A 252 8.56 -8.55 4.85
N LEU A 253 9.87 -8.30 4.69
CA LEU A 253 10.70 -9.11 3.77
C LEU A 253 10.76 -10.56 4.22
N VAL A 254 10.83 -10.80 5.53
CA VAL A 254 10.76 -12.16 6.11
C VAL A 254 9.39 -12.77 5.80
N GLY A 255 8.30 -12.00 5.91
CA GLY A 255 6.95 -12.44 5.53
C GLY A 255 6.86 -12.86 4.07
N SER A 256 7.49 -12.12 3.15
CA SER A 256 7.56 -12.49 1.73
C SER A 256 8.37 -13.77 1.49
N MET A 257 9.47 -13.99 2.24
CA MET A 257 10.25 -15.22 2.16
C MET A 257 9.46 -16.42 2.68
N LEU A 258 8.71 -16.25 3.78
CA LEU A 258 7.83 -17.28 4.32
C LEU A 258 6.73 -17.65 3.33
N PHE A 259 6.14 -16.65 2.65
CA PHE A 259 5.18 -16.88 1.58
C PHE A 259 5.78 -17.75 0.48
N TYR A 260 6.93 -17.37 -0.06
CA TYR A 260 7.62 -18.14 -1.12
C TYR A 260 7.92 -19.59 -0.70
N ARG A 261 8.24 -19.82 0.57
CA ARG A 261 8.63 -21.14 1.08
C ARG A 261 7.45 -22.05 1.38
N PHE A 262 6.33 -21.51 1.90
CA PHE A 262 5.28 -22.32 2.53
C PHE A 262 3.92 -22.22 1.85
N TYR A 263 3.64 -21.17 1.09
CA TYR A 263 2.32 -20.90 0.55
C TYR A 263 1.84 -21.99 -0.42
N ASP A 264 2.69 -22.47 -1.32
CA ASP A 264 2.32 -23.46 -2.32
C ASP A 264 2.01 -24.85 -1.73
N PHE A 265 2.60 -25.17 -0.59
CA PHE A 265 2.37 -26.45 0.10
C PHE A 265 1.08 -26.48 0.91
N HIS A 266 0.72 -25.38 1.59
CA HIS A 266 -0.40 -25.33 2.52
C HIS A 266 -1.13 -23.97 2.45
N ARG A 267 -1.69 -23.63 1.30
CA ARG A 267 -2.29 -22.30 1.03
C ARG A 267 -3.31 -21.86 2.08
N HIS A 268 -4.26 -22.73 2.42
CA HIS A 268 -5.30 -22.43 3.40
C HIS A 268 -4.71 -22.20 4.80
N ALA A 269 -3.87 -23.12 5.28
CA ALA A 269 -3.24 -22.99 6.60
C ALA A 269 -2.37 -21.74 6.69
N PHE A 270 -1.63 -21.42 5.62
CA PHE A 270 -0.80 -20.20 5.55
C PHE A 270 -1.65 -18.94 5.66
N LEU A 271 -2.77 -18.84 4.92
CA LEU A 271 -3.67 -17.69 4.99
C LEU A 271 -4.30 -17.55 6.38
N CYS A 272 -4.78 -18.65 6.97
CA CYS A 272 -5.36 -18.63 8.33
C CYS A 272 -4.30 -18.23 9.37
N SER A 273 -3.07 -18.76 9.28
CA SER A 273 -2.01 -18.45 10.25
C SER A 273 -1.57 -16.97 10.15
N THR A 274 -1.48 -16.41 8.96
CA THR A 274 -1.15 -14.99 8.80
C THR A 274 -2.25 -14.08 9.33
N LEU A 275 -3.52 -14.37 9.08
CA LEU A 275 -4.66 -13.64 9.64
C LEU A 275 -4.73 -13.77 11.16
N ALA A 276 -4.49 -14.97 11.71
CA ALA A 276 -4.43 -15.18 13.14
C ALA A 276 -3.30 -14.36 13.80
N LEU A 277 -2.12 -14.32 13.17
CA LEU A 277 -1.00 -13.54 13.67
C LEU A 277 -1.27 -12.03 13.60
N ILE A 278 -1.92 -11.53 12.53
CA ILE A 278 -2.36 -10.14 12.45
C ILE A 278 -3.35 -9.81 13.57
N SER A 279 -4.34 -10.69 13.80
CA SER A 279 -5.33 -10.50 14.86
C SER A 279 -4.69 -10.47 16.25
N ALA A 280 -3.78 -11.41 16.52
CA ALA A 280 -3.04 -11.47 17.78
C ALA A 280 -2.16 -10.22 17.98
N ALA A 281 -1.45 -9.77 16.96
CA ALA A 281 -0.61 -8.59 17.03
C ALA A 281 -1.43 -7.32 17.34
N LEU A 282 -2.57 -7.12 16.65
CA LEU A 282 -3.46 -5.99 16.89
C LEU A 282 -4.08 -6.01 18.30
N LEU A 283 -4.48 -7.18 18.80
CA LEU A 283 -4.96 -7.36 20.19
C LEU A 283 -3.86 -7.00 21.21
N MET A 284 -2.64 -7.49 20.97
CA MET A 284 -1.52 -7.29 21.88
C MET A 284 -0.95 -5.86 21.81
N LEU A 285 -1.24 -5.08 20.78
CA LEU A 285 -0.65 -3.76 20.57
C LEU A 285 -0.83 -2.83 21.77
N ARG A 286 -2.05 -2.78 22.34
CA ARG A 286 -2.34 -1.94 23.51
C ARG A 286 -1.67 -2.46 24.79
N VAL A 287 -1.70 -3.76 25.02
CA VAL A 287 -1.14 -4.42 26.20
C VAL A 287 0.38 -4.32 26.21
N SER A 288 1.01 -4.46 25.03
CA SER A 288 2.47 -4.39 24.89
C SER A 288 3.03 -2.97 25.01
N ALA A 289 2.19 -1.94 24.97
CA ALA A 289 2.64 -0.53 24.95
C ALA A 289 3.40 -0.10 26.24
N SER A 290 3.27 -0.84 27.35
CA SER A 290 4.01 -0.60 28.59
C SER A 290 5.51 -0.94 28.50
N GLY A 291 5.94 -1.74 27.52
CA GLY A 291 7.33 -2.17 27.35
C GLY A 291 7.87 -1.89 25.94
N ALA A 292 9.02 -1.23 25.85
CA ALA A 292 9.59 -0.88 24.55
C ALA A 292 9.93 -2.11 23.69
N ALA A 293 10.51 -3.13 24.28
CA ALA A 293 10.86 -4.38 23.57
C ALA A 293 9.60 -5.16 23.14
N THR A 294 8.57 -5.18 24.00
CA THR A 294 7.34 -5.93 23.74
C THR A 294 6.54 -5.32 22.59
N VAL A 295 6.33 -3.99 22.57
CA VAL A 295 5.62 -3.34 21.47
C VAL A 295 6.40 -3.42 20.15
N THR A 296 7.74 -3.33 20.21
CA THR A 296 8.59 -3.52 19.02
C THR A 296 8.47 -4.95 18.48
N GLY A 297 8.50 -5.96 19.34
CA GLY A 297 8.31 -7.35 18.96
C GLY A 297 6.93 -7.61 18.31
N VAL A 298 5.87 -7.02 18.87
CA VAL A 298 4.52 -7.08 18.31
C VAL A 298 4.46 -6.41 16.94
N CYS A 299 5.10 -5.25 16.75
CA CYS A 299 5.18 -4.57 15.46
C CYS A 299 5.95 -5.40 14.42
N ILE A 300 7.04 -6.06 14.79
CA ILE A 300 7.80 -6.96 13.91
C ILE A 300 6.92 -8.15 13.48
N ALA A 301 6.28 -8.83 14.42
CA ALA A 301 5.38 -9.97 14.13
C ALA A 301 4.23 -9.54 13.21
N TRP A 302 3.66 -8.36 13.46
CA TRP A 302 2.62 -7.79 12.62
C TRP A 302 3.13 -7.49 11.20
N GLY A 303 4.32 -6.88 11.05
CA GLY A 303 4.94 -6.61 9.76
C GLY A 303 5.17 -7.88 8.93
N ILE A 304 5.67 -8.95 9.56
CA ILE A 304 5.83 -10.28 8.93
C ILE A 304 4.49 -10.77 8.39
N ALA A 305 3.47 -10.80 9.24
CA ALA A 305 2.15 -11.36 8.89
C ALA A 305 1.45 -10.55 7.79
N VAL A 306 1.52 -9.22 7.85
CA VAL A 306 0.90 -8.33 6.87
C VAL A 306 1.49 -8.52 5.49
N LEU A 307 2.80 -8.55 5.34
CA LEU A 307 3.40 -8.68 4.01
C LEU A 307 3.25 -10.10 3.48
N ALA A 308 3.32 -11.13 4.34
CA ALA A 308 3.03 -12.50 3.96
C ALA A 308 1.59 -12.64 3.40
N PHE A 309 0.60 -12.03 4.04
CA PHE A 309 -0.78 -12.02 3.55
C PHE A 309 -0.92 -11.16 2.29
N ASN A 310 -0.29 -9.99 2.28
CA ASN A 310 -0.39 -9.02 1.20
C ASN A 310 0.10 -9.54 -0.15
N VAL A 311 1.20 -10.29 -0.18
CA VAL A 311 1.71 -10.90 -1.42
C VAL A 311 0.67 -11.85 -2.03
N SER A 312 -0.19 -12.45 -1.18
CA SER A 312 -1.28 -13.33 -1.63
C SER A 312 -2.44 -12.58 -2.28
N PHE A 313 -2.65 -11.32 -1.93
CA PHE A 313 -3.85 -10.56 -2.32
C PHE A 313 -3.53 -9.11 -2.71
N GLN A 314 -2.94 -8.89 -3.84
CA GLN A 314 -2.40 -7.57 -4.23
C GLN A 314 -3.40 -6.46 -4.63
N SER A 315 -4.69 -6.67 -4.71
CA SER A 315 -5.51 -5.76 -5.51
C SER A 315 -6.65 -4.96 -4.85
N LEU A 316 -6.93 -5.09 -3.54
CA LEU A 316 -8.08 -4.38 -2.91
C LEU A 316 -7.79 -3.99 -1.47
N ARG A 317 -7.14 -2.85 -1.23
CA ARG A 317 -6.46 -2.69 0.02
C ARG A 317 -6.77 -1.53 0.94
N GLN A 318 -7.36 -0.45 0.52
CA GLN A 318 -7.07 0.77 1.29
C GLN A 318 -8.22 1.47 1.99
N ASP A 319 -9.45 1.27 1.56
CA ASP A 319 -10.45 2.31 1.64
C ASP A 319 -11.17 2.49 2.98
N VAL A 320 -11.41 1.40 3.68
CA VAL A 320 -12.30 1.43 4.85
C VAL A 320 -11.51 1.54 6.17
N GLY A 321 -10.30 0.98 6.22
CA GLY A 321 -9.53 0.89 7.45
C GLY A 321 -9.12 2.23 8.06
N THR A 322 -8.64 3.16 7.24
CA THR A 322 -8.22 4.49 7.74
C THR A 322 -9.41 5.34 8.21
N LEU A 323 -10.57 5.20 7.55
CA LEU A 323 -11.80 5.86 7.99
C LEU A 323 -12.23 5.34 9.37
N PHE A 324 -12.28 4.02 9.57
CA PHE A 324 -12.61 3.43 10.88
C PHE A 324 -11.58 3.79 11.93
N GLY A 325 -10.27 3.77 11.61
CA GLY A 325 -9.22 4.23 12.50
C GLY A 325 -9.42 5.67 12.96
N GLY A 326 -9.81 6.58 12.04
CA GLY A 326 -10.16 7.97 12.35
C GLY A 326 -11.36 8.08 13.31
N ILE A 327 -12.42 7.32 13.07
CA ILE A 327 -13.59 7.27 13.94
C ILE A 327 -13.22 6.76 15.34
N VAL A 328 -12.40 5.71 15.43
CA VAL A 328 -11.93 5.17 16.72
C VAL A 328 -11.06 6.18 17.45
N CYS A 329 -10.14 6.86 16.76
CA CYS A 329 -9.31 7.91 17.36
C CYS A 329 -10.14 9.04 17.93
N THR A 330 -11.20 9.46 17.23
CA THR A 330 -12.07 10.58 17.65
C THR A 330 -12.96 10.21 18.83
N ASN A 331 -13.57 9.02 18.82
CA ASN A 331 -14.62 8.64 19.75
C ASN A 331 -14.12 7.80 20.95
N ALA A 332 -13.09 6.97 20.76
CA ALA A 332 -12.61 6.03 21.77
C ALA A 332 -11.14 6.23 22.16
N GLY A 333 -10.46 7.18 21.55
CA GLY A 333 -9.04 7.46 21.77
C GLY A 333 -8.10 6.53 20.99
N ILE A 334 -6.94 7.08 20.63
CA ILE A 334 -5.94 6.44 19.76
C ILE A 334 -5.40 5.11 20.33
N GLY A 335 -5.40 4.93 21.65
CA GLY A 335 -4.95 3.70 22.30
C GLY A 335 -5.78 2.45 21.95
N ASN A 336 -6.99 2.63 21.42
CA ASN A 336 -7.92 1.54 21.11
C ASN A 336 -7.92 1.11 19.64
N ILE A 337 -7.06 1.67 18.78
CA ILE A 337 -6.98 1.34 17.35
C ILE A 337 -6.66 -0.15 17.13
N GLY A 338 -5.83 -0.75 18.00
CA GLY A 338 -5.48 -2.17 17.93
C GLY A 338 -6.70 -3.07 18.12
N TYR A 339 -7.55 -2.79 19.10
CA TYR A 339 -8.77 -3.57 19.34
C TYR A 339 -9.77 -3.43 18.20
N ALA A 340 -9.97 -2.22 17.68
CA ALA A 340 -10.83 -1.99 16.53
C ALA A 340 -10.32 -2.73 15.28
N GLY A 341 -9.02 -2.68 15.00
CA GLY A 341 -8.42 -3.41 13.88
C GLY A 341 -8.51 -4.93 14.06
N SER A 342 -8.31 -5.45 15.30
CA SER A 342 -8.39 -6.89 15.57
C SER A 342 -9.80 -7.45 15.34
N PHE A 343 -10.84 -6.69 15.62
CA PHE A 343 -12.23 -7.10 15.34
C PHE A 343 -12.42 -7.47 13.87
N PHE A 344 -11.97 -6.64 12.94
CA PHE A 344 -12.06 -6.92 11.50
C PHE A 344 -11.16 -8.08 11.08
N SER A 345 -9.97 -8.21 11.68
CA SER A 345 -9.04 -9.30 11.37
C SER A 345 -9.59 -10.66 11.84
N VAL A 346 -10.22 -10.72 13.02
CA VAL A 346 -10.90 -11.93 13.52
C VAL A 346 -12.08 -12.29 12.63
N ALA A 347 -12.88 -11.31 12.20
CA ALA A 347 -13.96 -11.56 11.24
C ALA A 347 -13.45 -12.15 9.92
N ALA A 348 -12.34 -11.60 9.39
CA ALA A 348 -11.69 -12.13 8.19
C ALA A 348 -11.16 -13.56 8.40
N LEU A 349 -10.58 -13.86 9.57
CA LEU A 349 -10.11 -15.20 9.93
C LEU A 349 -11.27 -16.22 9.99
N ILE A 350 -12.39 -15.86 10.60
CA ILE A 350 -13.57 -16.70 10.67
C ILE A 350 -14.09 -17.00 9.26
N ILE A 351 -14.23 -15.99 8.41
CA ILE A 351 -14.67 -16.16 7.02
C ILE A 351 -13.69 -17.04 6.25
N CYS A 352 -12.39 -16.83 6.39
CA CYS A 352 -11.36 -17.64 5.76
C CYS A 352 -11.46 -19.11 6.18
N PHE A 353 -11.56 -19.37 7.48
CA PHE A 353 -11.63 -20.73 8.03
C PHE A 353 -12.87 -21.50 7.54
N PHE A 354 -14.06 -20.90 7.62
CA PHE A 354 -15.30 -21.62 7.30
C PHE A 354 -15.64 -21.68 5.80
N PHE A 355 -15.28 -20.66 5.03
CA PHE A 355 -15.73 -20.54 3.64
C PHE A 355 -14.66 -20.87 2.60
N LEU A 356 -13.38 -20.57 2.85
CA LEU A 356 -12.33 -20.95 1.91
C LEU A 356 -11.98 -22.45 2.01
N SER A 357 -12.00 -23.03 3.19
CA SER A 357 -11.79 -24.48 3.34
C SER A 357 -12.83 -25.31 2.57
N ALA A 358 -14.08 -24.84 2.54
CA ALA A 358 -15.16 -25.48 1.78
C ALA A 358 -15.08 -25.25 0.26
N SER A 359 -14.22 -24.32 -0.21
CA SER A 359 -14.16 -23.88 -1.60
C SER A 359 -12.90 -24.36 -2.35
N VAL A 360 -11.93 -24.93 -1.65
CA VAL A 360 -10.74 -25.55 -2.28
C VAL A 360 -11.13 -26.97 -2.66
N PRO A 361 -11.22 -27.33 -3.97
CA PRO A 361 -11.41 -28.73 -4.37
C PRO A 361 -10.22 -29.51 -3.82
N GLY A 362 -10.51 -30.66 -3.18
CA GLY A 362 -9.53 -31.46 -2.47
C GLY A 362 -8.27 -31.71 -3.29
N GLU A 363 -7.14 -31.49 -2.68
CA GLU A 363 -5.79 -31.90 -3.10
C GLU A 363 -5.62 -33.44 -3.12
N ASN A 364 -6.73 -34.20 -3.11
CA ASN A 364 -6.74 -35.67 -3.01
C ASN A 364 -7.03 -36.40 -4.32
N ALA A 365 -6.64 -35.80 -5.46
CA ALA A 365 -6.78 -36.51 -6.73
C ALA A 365 -5.57 -36.19 -7.62
N GLU A 366 -4.38 -36.69 -7.19
CA GLU A 366 -3.28 -37.10 -8.07
C GLU A 366 -2.13 -37.62 -7.19
N HIS A 367 -2.19 -38.92 -6.90
CA HIS A 367 -1.04 -39.78 -6.67
C HIS A 367 -1.11 -40.93 -7.65
#